data_aeb74a7af1ae766b4f507a171eb7d118
#
_entry.id   aeb74a7af1ae766b4f507a171eb7d118
#
_cell.length_a   1.000
_cell.length_b   1.000
_cell.length_c   1.000
_cell.angle_alpha   90.00
_cell.angle_beta   90.00
_cell.angle_gamma   90.00
#
_symmetry.space_group_name_H-M   'P 1'
#
loop_
_entity.id
_entity.type
_entity.pdbx_description
1 polymer ?
#
loop_
_entity_poly.entity_id
_entity_poly.type
_entity_poly.pdbx_seq_one_letter_code
_entity_poly.pdbx_strand_id
1 'polypeptide(L)'
;MLDQAAVARLTAALVSRAGGYLRNPVRQDRVTCAVCTTPVTGYELCYRCSGHRAHEGLADATAFLTYAVGGQQSGYVMRGYKASRSVDEHVAIVAMLLLLALSIHAQCPSALAGALVTHWATVPSLPAKPGEHPLRQLLSNSAPGGEVRLTAAANVQHPRDVSPEHFSTNGRLAQGAHVHLIDDTWAGGGHAQSAALALHRAGARRVSLLVVARWIKADFGDNAAFLRELSGRDYDPAICPWSAGGCPPQP
;
A
#
# COMPACT_ATOMS: atom_id res chain seq x y z
N MET A 1 7.04 -17.13 -6.72
CA MET A 1 5.99 -16.50 -7.56
C MET A 1 5.00 -17.57 -7.99
N LEU A 2 3.72 -17.22 -8.09
CA LEU A 2 2.68 -18.13 -8.57
C LEU A 2 2.87 -18.39 -10.07
N ASP A 3 2.55 -19.61 -10.53
CA ASP A 3 2.45 -19.90 -11.95
C ASP A 3 1.17 -19.28 -12.56
N GLN A 4 1.09 -19.23 -13.87
CA GLN A 4 -0.03 -18.59 -14.59
C GLN A 4 -1.39 -19.22 -14.25
N ALA A 5 -1.44 -20.54 -14.06
CA ALA A 5 -2.69 -21.24 -13.71
C ALA A 5 -3.14 -20.90 -12.28
N ALA A 6 -2.20 -20.78 -11.34
CA ALA A 6 -2.49 -20.34 -9.97
C ALA A 6 -2.96 -18.88 -9.93
N VAL A 7 -2.33 -17.98 -10.71
CA VAL A 7 -2.76 -16.59 -10.86
C VAL A 7 -4.19 -16.53 -11.40
N ALA A 8 -4.53 -17.28 -12.46
CA ALA A 8 -5.87 -17.30 -13.03
C ALA A 8 -6.92 -17.80 -12.02
N ARG A 9 -6.64 -18.88 -11.28
CA ARG A 9 -7.54 -19.40 -10.23
C ARG A 9 -7.74 -18.39 -9.11
N LEU A 10 -6.66 -17.75 -8.66
CA LEU A 10 -6.71 -16.79 -7.56
C LEU A 10 -7.46 -15.51 -7.97
N THR A 11 -7.26 -15.05 -9.23
CA THR A 11 -8.01 -13.94 -9.82
C THR A 11 -9.51 -14.25 -9.85
N ALA A 12 -9.91 -15.41 -10.38
CA ALA A 12 -11.31 -15.80 -10.41
C ALA A 12 -11.92 -15.88 -8.99
N ALA A 13 -11.18 -16.41 -8.02
CA ALA A 13 -11.61 -16.49 -6.63
C ALA A 13 -11.80 -15.10 -5.99
N LEU A 14 -10.86 -14.18 -6.20
CA LEU A 14 -10.95 -12.80 -5.68
C LEU A 14 -12.12 -12.05 -6.32
N VAL A 15 -12.24 -12.08 -7.64
CA VAL A 15 -13.30 -11.37 -8.37
C VAL A 15 -14.68 -11.91 -7.97
N SER A 16 -14.83 -13.23 -7.87
CA SER A 16 -16.10 -13.84 -7.42
C SER A 16 -16.50 -13.41 -6.00
N ARG A 17 -15.55 -13.27 -5.07
CA ARG A 17 -15.83 -12.94 -3.66
C ARG A 17 -15.94 -11.43 -3.41
N ALA A 18 -15.16 -10.63 -4.11
CA ALA A 18 -14.94 -9.23 -3.77
C ALA A 18 -14.95 -8.26 -4.96
N GLY A 19 -14.98 -8.73 -6.20
CA GLY A 19 -14.92 -7.89 -7.40
C GLY A 19 -16.03 -6.84 -7.47
N GLY A 20 -17.23 -7.20 -7.00
CA GLY A 20 -18.39 -6.31 -7.01
C GLY A 20 -18.31 -5.11 -6.06
N TYR A 21 -17.42 -5.11 -5.06
CA TYR A 21 -17.28 -4.01 -4.08
C TYR A 21 -15.88 -3.46 -3.91
N LEU A 22 -14.83 -4.18 -4.31
CA LEU A 22 -13.50 -3.60 -4.44
C LEU A 22 -13.44 -2.71 -5.69
N ARG A 23 -12.57 -1.71 -5.67
CA ARG A 23 -12.37 -0.79 -6.80
C ARG A 23 -10.89 -0.51 -6.99
N ASN A 24 -10.43 -0.60 -8.23
CA ASN A 24 -9.05 -0.23 -8.57
C ASN A 24 -8.85 1.27 -8.32
N PRO A 25 -7.72 1.66 -7.73
CA PRO A 25 -7.35 3.04 -7.62
C PRO A 25 -7.16 3.69 -9.00
N VAL A 26 -7.69 4.89 -9.16
CA VAL A 26 -7.58 5.68 -10.39
C VAL A 26 -6.35 6.58 -10.29
N ARG A 27 -5.52 6.58 -11.34
CA ARG A 27 -4.42 7.51 -11.52
C ARG A 27 -4.72 8.39 -12.73
N GLN A 28 -5.23 9.57 -12.45
CA GLN A 28 -5.57 10.55 -13.49
C GLN A 28 -5.16 11.94 -13.03
N ASP A 29 -4.38 12.63 -13.89
CA ASP A 29 -3.87 13.95 -13.57
C ASP A 29 -5.01 14.91 -13.19
N ARG A 30 -4.79 15.66 -12.10
CA ARG A 30 -5.72 16.65 -11.53
C ARG A 30 -7.13 16.14 -11.14
N VAL A 31 -7.40 14.84 -11.30
CA VAL A 31 -8.61 14.16 -10.82
C VAL A 31 -8.31 13.37 -9.56
N THR A 32 -7.13 12.75 -9.51
CA THR A 32 -6.66 12.05 -8.32
C THR A 32 -5.25 12.51 -7.95
N CYS A 33 -4.96 12.53 -6.66
CA CYS A 33 -3.63 12.87 -6.14
C CYS A 33 -2.56 11.95 -6.75
N ALA A 34 -1.51 12.54 -7.32
CA ALA A 34 -0.41 11.82 -7.96
C ALA A 34 0.29 10.83 -7.01
N VAL A 35 0.29 11.10 -5.69
CA VAL A 35 0.88 10.21 -4.68
C VAL A 35 -0.11 9.19 -4.18
N CYS A 36 -1.27 9.60 -3.63
CA CYS A 36 -2.12 8.70 -2.85
C CYS A 36 -3.46 8.35 -3.50
N THR A 37 -3.68 8.75 -4.73
CA THR A 37 -4.89 8.45 -5.54
C THR A 37 -6.21 8.89 -4.91
N THR A 38 -6.20 9.73 -3.85
CA THR A 38 -7.44 10.33 -3.35
C THR A 38 -7.99 11.32 -4.37
N PRO A 39 -9.32 11.44 -4.50
CA PRO A 39 -9.90 12.47 -5.37
C PRO A 39 -9.38 13.87 -5.01
N VAL A 40 -9.13 14.65 -6.04
CA VAL A 40 -8.76 16.07 -5.96
C VAL A 40 -9.47 16.81 -7.09
N THR A 41 -9.73 18.09 -6.90
CA THR A 41 -10.42 18.91 -7.91
C THR A 41 -9.42 19.91 -8.49
N GLY A 42 -8.78 19.53 -9.61
CA GLY A 42 -7.84 20.39 -10.35
C GLY A 42 -6.42 20.49 -9.75
N TYR A 43 -6.10 19.78 -8.67
CA TYR A 43 -4.78 19.79 -8.04
C TYR A 43 -3.95 18.55 -8.41
N GLU A 44 -2.63 18.68 -8.46
CA GLU A 44 -1.71 17.55 -8.59
C GLU A 44 -1.69 16.68 -7.32
N LEU A 45 -1.71 17.31 -6.14
CA LEU A 45 -1.62 16.67 -4.85
C LEU A 45 -2.78 17.05 -3.94
N CYS A 46 -3.20 16.13 -3.11
CA CYS A 46 -4.08 16.44 -2.01
C CYS A 46 -3.32 17.20 -0.89
N TYR A 47 -4.06 17.89 -0.03
CA TYR A 47 -3.50 18.67 1.09
C TYR A 47 -2.46 17.91 1.92
N ARG A 48 -2.75 16.64 2.28
CA ARG A 48 -1.82 15.81 3.07
C ARG A 48 -0.53 15.50 2.33
N CYS A 49 -0.62 15.06 1.08
CA CYS A 49 0.57 14.73 0.29
C CYS A 49 1.41 15.97 -0.05
N SER A 50 0.78 17.13 -0.24
CA SER A 50 1.49 18.39 -0.40
C SER A 50 2.29 18.74 0.88
N GLY A 51 1.69 18.59 2.06
CA GLY A 51 2.38 18.82 3.33
C GLY A 51 3.55 17.85 3.56
N HIS A 52 3.45 16.61 3.10
CA HIS A 52 4.55 15.64 3.22
C HIS A 52 5.80 16.05 2.42
N ARG A 53 5.67 16.81 1.32
CA ARG A 53 6.82 17.26 0.50
C ARG A 53 7.85 18.10 1.27
N ALA A 54 7.54 18.58 2.48
CA ALA A 54 8.50 19.22 3.36
C ALA A 54 9.59 18.28 3.90
N HIS A 55 9.39 16.96 3.78
CA HIS A 55 10.32 15.95 4.24
C HIS A 55 11.10 15.35 3.06
N GLU A 56 12.43 15.24 3.21
CA GLU A 56 13.28 14.48 2.32
C GLU A 56 13.26 12.99 2.68
N GLY A 57 13.35 12.11 1.69
CA GLY A 57 13.39 10.65 1.90
C GLY A 57 12.00 10.00 2.08
N LEU A 58 10.96 10.58 1.53
CA LEU A 58 9.68 9.91 1.36
C LEU A 58 9.81 8.70 0.42
N ALA A 59 8.80 7.83 0.38
CA ALA A 59 8.76 6.73 -0.58
C ALA A 59 8.91 7.26 -2.03
N ASP A 60 9.83 6.66 -2.79
CA ASP A 60 10.14 7.07 -4.18
C ASP A 60 8.96 6.79 -5.13
N ALA A 61 8.21 5.73 -4.87
CA ALA A 61 6.99 5.37 -5.61
C ALA A 61 5.94 4.81 -4.66
N THR A 62 4.66 5.05 -4.97
CA THR A 62 3.54 4.55 -4.19
C THR A 62 2.55 3.81 -5.08
N ALA A 63 2.00 2.70 -4.60
CA ALA A 63 0.95 1.93 -5.25
C ALA A 63 -0.14 1.54 -4.26
N PHE A 64 -1.36 1.42 -4.76
CA PHE A 64 -2.53 1.04 -3.97
C PHE A 64 -3.32 -0.04 -4.70
N LEU A 65 -3.69 -1.12 -4.00
CA LEU A 65 -4.40 -2.23 -4.64
C LEU A 65 -5.89 -1.97 -4.78
N THR A 66 -6.50 -1.34 -3.78
CA THR A 66 -7.93 -1.01 -3.83
C THR A 66 -8.27 0.25 -3.04
N TYR A 67 -9.48 0.78 -3.24
CA TYR A 67 -10.08 1.72 -2.32
C TYR A 67 -10.80 0.99 -1.17
N ALA A 68 -10.60 1.47 0.06
CA ALA A 68 -11.40 1.10 1.24
C ALA A 68 -12.31 2.26 1.61
N VAL A 69 -13.62 2.08 1.53
CA VAL A 69 -14.60 3.13 1.79
C VAL A 69 -15.21 2.92 3.18
N GLY A 70 -15.12 3.96 4.02
CA GLY A 70 -15.71 3.93 5.35
C GLY A 70 -17.22 3.66 5.30
N GLY A 71 -17.71 2.70 6.11
CA GLY A 71 -19.13 2.32 6.13
C GLY A 71 -19.56 1.37 5.00
N GLN A 72 -18.67 0.98 4.08
CA GLN A 72 -18.95 0.04 3.02
C GLN A 72 -18.15 -1.27 3.19
N GLN A 73 -18.49 -2.30 2.39
CA GLN A 73 -17.89 -3.63 2.50
C GLN A 73 -16.36 -3.61 2.36
N SER A 74 -15.79 -2.82 1.44
CA SER A 74 -14.34 -2.67 1.29
C SER A 74 -13.66 -2.14 2.56
N GLY A 75 -14.31 -1.21 3.28
CA GLY A 75 -13.83 -0.72 4.56
C GLY A 75 -13.97 -1.75 5.69
N TYR A 76 -15.03 -2.57 5.68
CA TYR A 76 -15.18 -3.67 6.65
C TYR A 76 -14.13 -4.74 6.47
N VAL A 77 -13.78 -5.11 5.24
CA VAL A 77 -12.68 -6.04 4.94
C VAL A 77 -11.37 -5.55 5.59
N MET A 78 -11.00 -4.28 5.37
CA MET A 78 -9.74 -3.72 5.90
C MET A 78 -9.70 -3.56 7.43
N ARG A 79 -10.85 -3.53 8.09
CA ARG A 79 -10.92 -3.56 9.55
C ARG A 79 -10.95 -4.97 10.10
N GLY A 80 -11.71 -5.86 9.47
CA GLY A 80 -11.96 -7.20 9.96
C GLY A 80 -10.78 -8.14 9.83
N TYR A 81 -9.90 -7.97 8.82
CA TYR A 81 -8.74 -8.83 8.65
C TYR A 81 -7.71 -8.68 9.79
N LYS A 82 -7.66 -7.50 10.44
CA LYS A 82 -6.73 -7.15 11.55
C LYS A 82 -7.42 -6.90 12.88
N ALA A 83 -8.68 -7.29 13.01
CA ALA A 83 -9.39 -7.24 14.29
C ALA A 83 -8.77 -8.23 15.29
N SER A 84 -8.96 -7.99 16.59
CA SER A 84 -8.52 -8.90 17.66
C SER A 84 -9.08 -10.33 17.47
N ARG A 85 -10.27 -10.43 16.91
CA ARG A 85 -10.86 -11.64 16.36
C ARG A 85 -11.05 -11.40 14.86
N SER A 86 -10.09 -11.84 14.07
CA SER A 86 -10.11 -11.66 12.62
C SER A 86 -11.27 -12.43 11.98
N VAL A 87 -11.73 -11.90 10.83
CA VAL A 87 -12.72 -12.56 9.99
C VAL A 87 -11.98 -13.28 8.88
N ASP A 88 -12.06 -14.62 8.84
CA ASP A 88 -11.28 -15.45 7.91
C ASP A 88 -11.46 -15.05 6.45
N GLU A 89 -12.68 -14.72 6.03
CA GLU A 89 -12.96 -14.25 4.68
C GLU A 89 -12.24 -12.93 4.37
N HIS A 90 -12.16 -12.00 5.34
CA HIS A 90 -11.42 -10.74 5.15
C HIS A 90 -9.91 -10.98 5.07
N VAL A 91 -9.39 -11.92 5.87
CA VAL A 91 -7.98 -12.35 5.78
C VAL A 91 -7.69 -12.94 4.41
N ALA A 92 -8.56 -13.81 3.91
CA ALA A 92 -8.42 -14.44 2.60
C ALA A 92 -8.43 -13.39 1.46
N ILE A 93 -9.32 -12.40 1.51
CA ILE A 93 -9.38 -11.33 0.50
C ILE A 93 -8.08 -10.50 0.50
N VAL A 94 -7.59 -10.08 1.68
CA VAL A 94 -6.33 -9.32 1.78
C VAL A 94 -5.14 -10.15 1.30
N ALA A 95 -5.10 -11.45 1.64
CA ALA A 95 -4.06 -12.36 1.16
C ALA A 95 -4.09 -12.50 -0.37
N MET A 96 -5.28 -12.67 -0.98
CA MET A 96 -5.43 -12.77 -2.44
C MET A 96 -5.00 -11.48 -3.14
N LEU A 97 -5.35 -10.30 -2.62
CA LEU A 97 -4.90 -9.00 -3.14
C LEU A 97 -3.38 -8.91 -3.17
N LEU A 98 -2.71 -9.25 -2.06
CA LEU A 98 -1.26 -9.22 -1.94
C LEU A 98 -0.57 -10.23 -2.87
N LEU A 99 -1.02 -11.49 -2.86
CA LEU A 99 -0.44 -12.55 -3.68
C LEU A 99 -0.53 -12.24 -5.18
N LEU A 100 -1.68 -11.73 -5.64
CA LEU A 100 -1.86 -11.31 -7.03
C LEU A 100 -0.97 -10.12 -7.36
N ALA A 101 -0.92 -9.09 -6.51
CA ALA A 101 -0.07 -7.92 -6.74
C ALA A 101 1.42 -8.30 -6.81
N LEU A 102 1.89 -9.15 -5.89
CA LEU A 102 3.28 -9.62 -5.83
C LEU A 102 3.62 -10.62 -6.95
N SER A 103 2.61 -11.18 -7.65
CA SER A 103 2.84 -12.10 -8.78
C SER A 103 2.71 -11.38 -10.12
N ILE A 104 1.62 -10.63 -10.34
CA ILE A 104 1.32 -9.96 -11.63
C ILE A 104 2.22 -8.73 -11.82
N HIS A 105 2.45 -7.97 -10.73
CA HIS A 105 3.16 -6.68 -10.76
C HIS A 105 4.52 -6.73 -10.05
N ALA A 106 5.10 -7.93 -9.92
CA ALA A 106 6.35 -8.17 -9.18
C ALA A 106 7.52 -7.28 -9.62
N GLN A 107 7.61 -7.00 -10.93
CA GLN A 107 8.73 -6.24 -11.51
C GLN A 107 8.49 -4.73 -11.53
N CYS A 108 7.25 -4.27 -11.32
CA CYS A 108 6.92 -2.85 -11.44
C CYS A 108 7.72 -1.94 -10.48
N PRO A 109 7.91 -2.29 -9.19
CA PRO A 109 8.75 -1.48 -8.31
C PRO A 109 10.18 -1.34 -8.82
N SER A 110 10.77 -2.44 -9.31
CA SER A 110 12.13 -2.44 -9.86
C SER A 110 12.26 -1.61 -11.12
N ALA A 111 11.29 -1.71 -12.02
CA ALA A 111 11.25 -0.96 -13.27
C ALA A 111 11.13 0.55 -13.00
N LEU A 112 10.25 0.98 -12.09
CA LEU A 112 10.09 2.39 -11.72
C LEU A 112 11.33 2.97 -11.04
N ALA A 113 11.98 2.19 -10.18
CA ALA A 113 13.16 2.63 -9.43
C ALA A 113 14.48 2.54 -10.23
N GLY A 114 14.49 1.84 -11.37
CA GLY A 114 15.73 1.49 -12.09
C GLY A 114 16.69 0.65 -11.25
N ALA A 115 16.17 -0.13 -10.30
CA ALA A 115 16.96 -0.94 -9.37
C ALA A 115 16.12 -2.14 -8.90
N LEU A 116 16.73 -3.32 -8.80
CA LEU A 116 16.05 -4.52 -8.31
C LEU A 116 15.63 -4.37 -6.85
N VAL A 117 14.44 -4.85 -6.51
CA VAL A 117 14.02 -5.00 -5.12
C VAL A 117 14.91 -6.06 -4.46
N THR A 118 15.59 -5.68 -3.38
CA THR A 118 16.51 -6.53 -2.62
C THR A 118 15.96 -6.91 -1.25
N HIS A 119 15.08 -6.08 -0.70
CA HIS A 119 14.51 -6.26 0.63
C HIS A 119 13.02 -5.94 0.63
N TRP A 120 12.33 -6.44 1.64
CA TRP A 120 10.96 -6.05 1.95
C TRP A 120 10.81 -5.66 3.41
N ALA A 121 9.81 -4.84 3.73
CA ALA A 121 9.44 -4.45 5.07
C ALA A 121 7.94 -4.24 5.17
N THR A 122 7.37 -4.39 6.36
CA THR A 122 5.99 -3.98 6.65
C THR A 122 5.99 -2.78 7.60
N VAL A 123 4.98 -1.91 7.45
CA VAL A 123 4.76 -0.81 8.38
C VAL A 123 4.12 -1.36 9.66
N PRO A 124 4.78 -1.27 10.83
CA PRO A 124 4.17 -1.74 12.08
C PRO A 124 3.08 -0.77 12.56
N SER A 125 2.19 -1.26 13.44
CA SER A 125 1.20 -0.39 14.09
C SER A 125 1.85 0.71 14.92
N LEU A 126 1.28 1.91 14.86
CA LEU A 126 1.67 3.04 15.67
C LEU A 126 0.42 3.65 16.36
N PRO A 127 0.29 3.63 17.67
CA PRO A 127 1.25 3.02 18.63
C PRO A 127 1.41 1.52 18.44
N ALA A 128 2.54 1.00 18.91
CA ALA A 128 2.84 -0.43 18.85
C ALA A 128 1.74 -1.27 19.53
N LYS A 129 1.36 -2.36 18.90
CA LYS A 129 0.40 -3.33 19.44
C LYS A 129 1.13 -4.63 19.82
N PRO A 130 0.66 -5.35 20.86
CA PRO A 130 1.18 -6.68 21.16
C PRO A 130 0.98 -7.66 19.98
N GLY A 131 1.92 -8.59 19.83
CA GLY A 131 1.88 -9.61 18.79
C GLY A 131 2.41 -9.15 17.44
N GLU A 132 2.43 -10.07 16.49
CA GLU A 132 2.88 -9.82 15.14
C GLU A 132 1.77 -9.21 14.29
N HIS A 133 2.13 -8.21 13.47
CA HIS A 133 1.16 -7.58 12.58
C HIS A 133 0.64 -8.60 11.54
N PRO A 134 -0.69 -8.76 11.35
CA PRO A 134 -1.24 -9.75 10.42
C PRO A 134 -0.69 -9.64 8.99
N LEU A 135 -0.44 -8.42 8.52
CA LEU A 135 0.16 -8.17 7.20
C LEU A 135 1.52 -8.87 7.05
N ARG A 136 2.36 -8.84 8.09
CA ARG A 136 3.66 -9.50 8.06
C ARG A 136 3.52 -11.00 7.96
N GLN A 137 2.58 -11.60 8.69
CA GLN A 137 2.31 -13.05 8.61
C GLN A 137 1.91 -13.48 7.19
N LEU A 138 1.09 -12.67 6.49
CA LEU A 138 0.70 -12.94 5.11
C LEU A 138 1.87 -12.85 4.12
N LEU A 139 2.89 -12.05 4.43
CA LEU A 139 3.99 -11.77 3.51
C LEU A 139 5.24 -12.64 3.74
N SER A 140 5.42 -13.19 4.93
CA SER A 140 6.66 -13.88 5.36
C SER A 140 7.13 -14.98 4.39
N ASN A 141 6.20 -15.63 3.68
CA ASN A 141 6.49 -16.69 2.72
C ASN A 141 6.36 -16.26 1.24
N SER A 142 6.02 -14.99 0.96
CA SER A 142 5.64 -14.55 -0.39
C SER A 142 6.43 -13.36 -0.90
N ALA A 143 6.95 -12.52 0.00
CA ALA A 143 7.71 -11.33 -0.38
C ALA A 143 9.14 -11.70 -0.80
N PRO A 144 9.66 -11.13 -1.91
CA PRO A 144 11.00 -11.40 -2.39
C PRO A 144 12.06 -10.64 -1.60
N GLY A 145 13.24 -11.24 -1.43
CA GLY A 145 14.40 -10.60 -0.79
C GLY A 145 14.48 -10.76 0.72
N GLY A 146 15.42 -10.05 1.34
CA GLY A 146 15.63 -10.07 2.79
C GLY A 146 14.59 -9.23 3.54
N GLU A 147 14.14 -9.67 4.71
CA GLU A 147 13.25 -8.85 5.55
C GLU A 147 14.04 -7.77 6.30
N VAL A 148 13.57 -6.52 6.22
CA VAL A 148 13.98 -5.42 7.10
C VAL A 148 12.88 -5.20 8.13
N ARG A 149 13.20 -5.39 9.40
CA ARG A 149 12.24 -5.15 10.48
C ARG A 149 12.25 -3.69 10.90
N LEU A 150 11.06 -3.11 10.88
CA LEU A 150 10.79 -1.81 11.46
C LEU A 150 10.22 -1.99 12.87
N THR A 151 10.69 -1.18 13.80
CA THR A 151 10.20 -1.12 15.18
C THR A 151 9.56 0.24 15.40
N ALA A 152 8.32 0.26 15.90
CA ALA A 152 7.62 1.49 16.24
C ALA A 152 8.18 2.09 17.55
N ALA A 153 8.30 3.41 17.59
CA ALA A 153 8.66 4.13 18.81
C ALA A 153 7.58 3.97 19.90
N ALA A 154 8.03 3.86 21.16
CA ALA A 154 7.12 3.63 22.28
C ALA A 154 6.21 4.83 22.58
N ASN A 155 6.75 6.04 22.47
CA ASN A 155 6.04 7.28 22.83
C ASN A 155 5.99 8.21 21.63
N VAL A 156 4.85 8.24 20.93
CA VAL A 156 4.62 9.13 19.80
C VAL A 156 3.46 10.08 20.10
N GLN A 157 3.73 11.38 20.15
CA GLN A 157 2.71 12.39 20.44
C GLN A 157 1.76 12.61 19.26
N HIS A 158 2.28 12.63 18.03
CA HIS A 158 1.53 12.90 16.81
C HIS A 158 1.67 11.77 15.81
N PRO A 159 1.04 10.59 16.06
CA PRO A 159 1.28 9.39 15.24
C PRO A 159 0.81 9.50 13.79
N ARG A 160 0.00 10.50 13.45
CA ARG A 160 -0.52 10.72 12.09
C ARG A 160 0.36 11.63 11.24
N ASP A 161 1.32 12.31 11.85
CA ASP A 161 2.25 13.17 11.14
C ASP A 161 3.40 12.34 10.54
N VAL A 162 4.11 12.92 9.58
CA VAL A 162 5.33 12.32 9.04
C VAL A 162 6.47 12.67 9.98
N SER A 163 7.14 11.66 10.53
CA SER A 163 8.33 11.85 11.35
C SER A 163 9.27 10.66 11.24
N PRO A 164 10.56 10.91 11.02
CA PRO A 164 11.55 9.85 10.99
C PRO A 164 11.81 9.18 12.36
N GLU A 165 11.31 9.78 13.45
CA GLU A 165 11.42 9.25 14.82
C GLU A 165 10.34 8.20 15.14
N HIS A 166 9.33 8.03 14.27
CA HIS A 166 8.24 7.09 14.51
C HIS A 166 8.69 5.63 14.42
N PHE A 167 9.73 5.37 13.61
CA PHE A 167 10.24 4.01 13.40
C PHE A 167 11.75 3.96 13.40
N SER A 168 12.28 2.81 13.77
CA SER A 168 13.69 2.45 13.63
C SER A 168 13.84 1.10 12.94
N THR A 169 15.03 0.83 12.41
CA THR A 169 15.41 -0.45 11.81
C THR A 169 16.35 -1.23 12.72
N ASN A 170 16.44 -2.53 12.50
CA ASN A 170 17.36 -3.42 13.22
C ASN A 170 18.81 -3.40 12.69
N GLY A 171 19.24 -2.30 12.09
CA GLY A 171 20.60 -2.13 11.57
C GLY A 171 20.65 -1.28 10.30
N ARG A 172 21.84 -1.16 9.72
CA ARG A 172 22.05 -0.47 8.44
C ARG A 172 21.85 -1.41 7.27
N LEU A 173 21.33 -0.88 6.19
CA LEU A 173 21.17 -1.59 4.92
C LEU A 173 22.44 -1.52 4.09
N ALA A 174 22.63 -2.52 3.24
CA ALA A 174 23.72 -2.52 2.26
C ALA A 174 23.55 -1.36 1.27
N GLN A 175 24.70 -0.88 0.75
CA GLN A 175 24.69 0.17 -0.28
C GLN A 175 23.88 -0.27 -1.50
N GLY A 176 23.00 0.61 -1.97
CA GLY A 176 22.15 0.32 -3.13
C GLY A 176 20.85 -0.42 -2.81
N ALA A 177 20.60 -0.74 -1.54
CA ALA A 177 19.36 -1.45 -1.15
C ALA A 177 18.10 -0.76 -1.67
N HIS A 178 17.22 -1.54 -2.30
CA HIS A 178 15.88 -1.15 -2.68
C HIS A 178 14.88 -1.94 -1.83
N VAL A 179 14.10 -1.23 -1.01
CA VAL A 179 13.14 -1.84 -0.09
C VAL A 179 11.74 -1.71 -0.64
N HIS A 180 11.05 -2.85 -0.80
CA HIS A 180 9.62 -2.92 -1.05
C HIS A 180 8.90 -2.80 0.29
N LEU A 181 8.46 -1.59 0.65
CA LEU A 181 7.71 -1.31 1.87
C LEU A 181 6.24 -1.61 1.63
N ILE A 182 5.59 -2.36 2.53
CA ILE A 182 4.21 -2.78 2.39
C ILE A 182 3.40 -2.32 3.61
N ASP A 183 2.28 -1.64 3.35
CA ASP A 183 1.34 -1.16 4.37
C ASP A 183 -0.06 -1.68 4.08
N ASP A 184 -0.90 -1.77 5.09
CA ASP A 184 -2.27 -2.24 4.92
C ASP A 184 -3.24 -1.14 4.51
N THR A 185 -3.14 0.03 5.12
CA THR A 185 -4.16 1.07 4.93
C THR A 185 -3.58 2.48 4.98
N TRP A 186 -3.66 3.18 3.87
CA TRP A 186 -3.32 4.59 3.80
C TRP A 186 -4.55 5.46 4.06
N ALA A 187 -4.64 6.05 5.26
CA ALA A 187 -5.63 7.10 5.55
C ALA A 187 -5.06 8.51 5.27
N GLY A 188 -3.97 8.86 5.93
CA GLY A 188 -3.26 10.13 5.73
C GLY A 188 -1.84 9.97 5.22
N GLY A 189 -1.27 8.79 5.33
CA GLY A 189 0.07 8.45 4.86
C GLY A 189 1.21 8.68 5.86
N GLY A 190 0.94 9.28 7.02
CA GLY A 190 1.98 9.60 7.98
C GLY A 190 2.82 8.38 8.41
N HIS A 191 2.18 7.26 8.75
CA HIS A 191 2.88 6.03 9.15
C HIS A 191 3.76 5.48 8.02
N ALA A 192 3.19 5.29 6.83
CA ALA A 192 3.91 4.73 5.70
C ALA A 192 5.09 5.61 5.26
N GLN A 193 4.90 6.92 5.23
CA GLN A 193 5.98 7.86 4.90
C GLN A 193 7.03 7.94 6.00
N SER A 194 6.64 7.89 7.28
CA SER A 194 7.60 7.82 8.40
C SER A 194 8.44 6.53 8.35
N ALA A 195 7.83 5.41 7.95
CA ALA A 195 8.55 4.16 7.74
C ALA A 195 9.54 4.25 6.57
N ALA A 196 9.17 4.93 5.48
CA ALA A 196 10.08 5.20 4.36
C ALA A 196 11.27 6.05 4.79
N LEU A 197 11.05 7.11 5.58
CA LEU A 197 12.13 7.94 6.16
C LEU A 197 13.10 7.09 6.99
N ALA A 198 12.57 6.21 7.84
CA ALA A 198 13.42 5.33 8.67
C ALA A 198 14.27 4.38 7.82
N LEU A 199 13.71 3.84 6.72
CA LEU A 199 14.45 2.99 5.78
C LEU A 199 15.54 3.76 5.03
N HIS A 200 15.26 4.98 4.55
CA HIS A 200 16.27 5.83 3.93
C HIS A 200 17.38 6.21 4.90
N ARG A 201 17.07 6.53 6.15
CA ARG A 201 18.07 6.77 7.21
C ARG A 201 18.92 5.52 7.50
N ALA A 202 18.35 4.32 7.37
CA ALA A 202 19.08 3.07 7.50
C ALA A 202 20.00 2.77 6.32
N GLY A 203 19.91 3.52 5.22
CA GLY A 203 20.75 3.37 4.03
C GLY A 203 20.04 2.84 2.79
N ALA A 204 18.71 2.69 2.80
CA ALA A 204 17.98 2.36 1.57
C ALA A 204 18.20 3.44 0.52
N ARG A 205 18.61 3.02 -0.70
CA ARG A 205 18.72 3.92 -1.85
C ARG A 205 17.35 4.20 -2.46
N ARG A 206 16.44 3.21 -2.42
CA ARG A 206 15.08 3.28 -2.95
C ARG A 206 14.10 2.65 -1.99
N VAL A 207 12.93 3.26 -1.89
CA VAL A 207 11.78 2.70 -1.15
C VAL A 207 10.54 2.78 -2.03
N SER A 208 10.06 1.62 -2.50
CA SER A 208 8.78 1.51 -3.23
C SER A 208 7.71 1.03 -2.27
N LEU A 209 6.66 1.82 -2.10
CA LEU A 209 5.59 1.57 -1.14
C LEU A 209 4.35 1.00 -1.83
N LEU A 210 3.96 -0.21 -1.44
CA LEU A 210 2.71 -0.86 -1.80
C LEU A 210 1.74 -0.81 -0.63
N VAL A 211 0.54 -0.30 -0.85
CA VAL A 211 -0.52 -0.24 0.16
C VAL A 211 -1.70 -1.08 -0.29
N VAL A 212 -2.20 -1.96 0.58
CA VAL A 212 -3.37 -2.79 0.22
C VAL A 212 -4.57 -1.90 -0.07
N ALA A 213 -4.86 -0.91 0.79
CA ALA A 213 -6.02 -0.07 0.55
C ALA A 213 -5.80 1.42 0.81
N ARG A 214 -6.29 2.25 -0.11
CA ARG A 214 -6.46 3.69 0.08
C ARG A 214 -7.79 3.94 0.78
N TRP A 215 -7.75 4.41 2.02
CA TRP A 215 -8.96 4.72 2.78
C TRP A 215 -9.61 6.02 2.30
N ILE A 216 -10.89 5.95 1.92
CA ILE A 216 -11.69 7.10 1.50
C ILE A 216 -12.88 7.29 2.45
N LYS A 217 -13.15 8.53 2.82
CA LYS A 217 -14.37 8.94 3.48
C LYS A 217 -15.36 9.41 2.41
N ALA A 218 -16.49 8.73 2.28
CA ALA A 218 -17.48 9.06 1.24
C ALA A 218 -18.10 10.45 1.42
N ASP A 219 -18.22 10.91 2.66
CA ASP A 219 -18.80 12.19 3.06
C ASP A 219 -17.85 13.39 3.03
N PHE A 220 -16.62 13.21 2.53
CA PHE A 220 -15.63 14.29 2.47
C PHE A 220 -15.49 14.84 1.05
N GLY A 221 -15.76 16.15 0.88
CA GLY A 221 -15.65 16.83 -0.42
C GLY A 221 -16.46 16.13 -1.51
N ASP A 222 -15.86 16.00 -2.70
CA ASP A 222 -16.48 15.38 -3.88
C ASP A 222 -16.31 13.84 -3.93
N ASN A 223 -15.83 13.22 -2.85
CA ASN A 223 -15.57 11.78 -2.82
C ASN A 223 -16.81 10.95 -3.16
N ALA A 224 -18.02 11.38 -2.75
CA ALA A 224 -19.24 10.64 -3.07
C ALA A 224 -19.54 10.62 -4.58
N ALA A 225 -19.27 11.71 -5.30
CA ALA A 225 -19.43 11.76 -6.75
C ALA A 225 -18.41 10.84 -7.44
N PHE A 226 -17.14 10.93 -7.07
CA PHE A 226 -16.07 10.07 -7.56
C PHE A 226 -16.37 8.58 -7.33
N LEU A 227 -16.83 8.20 -6.14
CA LEU A 227 -17.15 6.80 -5.82
C LEU A 227 -18.36 6.29 -6.62
N ARG A 228 -19.35 7.15 -6.93
CA ARG A 228 -20.47 6.78 -7.82
C ARG A 228 -19.98 6.47 -9.24
N GLU A 229 -19.04 7.24 -9.78
CA GLU A 229 -18.44 6.96 -11.11
C GLU A 229 -17.71 5.63 -11.15
N LEU A 230 -17.14 5.21 -10.02
CA LEU A 230 -16.45 3.92 -9.91
C LEU A 230 -17.41 2.74 -9.65
N SER A 231 -18.64 2.98 -9.24
CA SER A 231 -19.56 1.92 -8.78
C SER A 231 -19.87 0.86 -9.85
N GLY A 232 -19.84 1.25 -11.13
CA GLY A 232 -20.06 0.36 -12.27
C GLY A 232 -18.83 -0.39 -12.77
N ARG A 233 -17.68 -0.27 -12.09
CA ARG A 233 -16.41 -0.91 -12.50
C ARG A 233 -16.04 -2.00 -11.52
N ASP A 234 -16.04 -3.25 -11.93
CA ASP A 234 -15.56 -4.35 -11.11
C ASP A 234 -14.05 -4.26 -10.92
N TYR A 235 -13.59 -4.86 -9.82
CA TYR A 235 -12.17 -4.94 -9.53
C TYR A 235 -11.46 -5.87 -10.50
N ASP A 236 -10.37 -5.40 -11.10
CA ASP A 236 -9.50 -6.18 -11.97
C ASP A 236 -8.05 -6.17 -11.43
N PRO A 237 -7.52 -7.31 -10.95
CA PRO A 237 -6.15 -7.37 -10.46
C PRO A 237 -5.08 -7.21 -11.56
N ALA A 238 -5.44 -7.26 -12.85
CA ALA A 238 -4.51 -7.01 -13.94
C ALA A 238 -4.20 -5.52 -14.16
N ILE A 239 -5.06 -4.62 -13.66
CA ILE A 239 -4.80 -3.18 -13.70
C ILE A 239 -3.59 -2.87 -12.80
N CYS A 240 -2.55 -2.27 -13.40
CA CYS A 240 -1.31 -1.96 -12.69
C CYS A 240 -1.54 -0.92 -11.58
N PRO A 241 -1.21 -1.23 -10.31
CA PRO A 241 -1.38 -0.27 -9.21
C PRO A 241 -0.29 0.81 -9.20
N TRP A 242 0.79 0.62 -9.96
CA TRP A 242 1.96 1.48 -9.96
C TRP A 242 1.89 2.60 -10.99
N SER A 243 1.16 2.42 -12.08
CA SER A 243 1.09 3.38 -13.19
C SER A 243 -0.32 3.46 -13.80
N ALA A 244 -0.59 4.55 -14.54
CA ALA A 244 -1.88 4.76 -15.19
C ALA A 244 -2.07 3.97 -16.51
N GLY A 245 -0.96 3.56 -17.14
CA GLY A 245 -0.96 3.06 -18.52
C GLY A 245 -0.54 1.57 -18.67
N GLY A 246 -0.65 0.80 -17.60
CA GLY A 246 -0.16 -0.60 -17.58
C GLY A 246 1.16 -0.75 -16.84
N CYS A 247 1.73 -1.95 -16.82
CA CYS A 247 3.02 -2.16 -16.14
C CYS A 247 4.13 -1.37 -16.83
N PRO A 248 5.02 -0.70 -16.06
CA PRO A 248 6.17 -0.03 -16.64
C PRO A 248 7.06 -1.04 -17.37
N PRO A 249 7.73 -0.63 -18.48
CA PRO A 249 8.65 -1.51 -19.20
C PRO A 249 9.76 -1.97 -18.26
N GLN A 250 10.16 -3.24 -18.42
CA GLN A 250 11.28 -3.77 -17.68
C GLN A 250 12.59 -3.11 -18.14
N PRO A 251 13.53 -2.83 -17.24
CA PRO A 251 14.81 -2.26 -17.58
C PRO A 251 15.68 -3.19 -18.42
#